data_ba9170e9c1378ca3b39f29876dab8240
#
_entry.id   ba9170e9c1378ca3b39f29876dab8240
#
_cell.length_a   1.000
_cell.length_b   1.000
_cell.length_c   1.000
_cell.angle_alpha   90.00
_cell.angle_beta   90.00
_cell.angle_gamma   90.00
#
_symmetry.space_group_name_H-M   'P 1'
#
loop_
_entity.id
_entity.type
_entity.pdbx_description
1 polymer ?
#
loop_
_entity_poly.entity_id
_entity_poly.type
_entity_poly.pdbx_seq_one_letter_code
_entity_poly.pdbx_strand_id
1 'polypeptide(L)'
;MKEFVFGLYRLEVDVEATRAYYEAHPGPWITCSCDGCRNFARAAGKLPQAVTDFFHTLGLDPKKPGELMYYQGTPETLSGGGWYHLVGRVAEGSSKPGDDEVLPAGWYDLAEGFSVGFKTECDLLPDDFPKPCFQMEFEHVMPWVLNEPNPYIYE
;
A
#
# COMPACT_ATOMS: atom_id res chain seq x y z
N MET A 1 5.68 1.61 -20.70
CA MET A 1 4.81 1.32 -19.54
C MET A 1 3.95 0.11 -19.83
N LYS A 2 3.67 -0.65 -18.81
CA LYS A 2 2.84 -1.84 -18.92
C LYS A 2 1.43 -1.53 -18.43
N GLU A 3 0.41 -2.02 -19.17
CA GLU A 3 -0.99 -1.85 -18.81
C GLU A 3 -1.45 -2.97 -17.90
N PHE A 4 -2.20 -2.61 -16.83
CA PHE A 4 -2.83 -3.55 -15.90
C PHE A 4 -4.30 -3.18 -15.73
N VAL A 5 -5.13 -4.20 -15.52
CA VAL A 5 -6.55 -4.03 -15.20
C VAL A 5 -6.85 -4.78 -13.91
N PHE A 6 -7.33 -4.05 -12.90
CA PHE A 6 -7.73 -4.61 -11.62
C PHE A 6 -9.13 -4.11 -11.27
N GLY A 7 -10.12 -4.96 -11.40
CA GLY A 7 -11.50 -4.54 -11.25
C GLY A 7 -11.86 -3.47 -12.28
N LEU A 8 -12.29 -2.31 -11.82
CA LEU A 8 -12.61 -1.16 -12.69
C LEU A 8 -11.38 -0.26 -12.93
N TYR A 9 -10.25 -0.55 -12.31
CA TYR A 9 -9.04 0.24 -12.49
C TYR A 9 -8.27 -0.19 -13.73
N ARG A 10 -7.80 0.81 -14.47
CA ARG A 10 -6.89 0.63 -15.59
C ARG A 10 -5.64 1.46 -15.32
N LEU A 11 -4.51 0.80 -15.25
CA LEU A 11 -3.25 1.41 -14.87
C LEU A 11 -2.23 1.27 -15.98
N GLU A 12 -1.39 2.29 -16.16
CA GLU A 12 -0.17 2.21 -16.94
C GLU A 12 0.98 2.37 -15.96
N VAL A 13 1.79 1.32 -15.79
CA VAL A 13 2.86 1.30 -14.79
C VAL A 13 4.21 1.09 -15.45
N ASP A 14 5.16 1.95 -15.11
CA ASP A 14 6.57 1.70 -15.39
C ASP A 14 7.13 0.85 -14.25
N VAL A 15 7.03 -0.46 -14.41
CA VAL A 15 7.42 -1.43 -13.39
C VAL A 15 8.91 -1.34 -13.08
N GLU A 16 9.74 -1.17 -14.10
CA GLU A 16 11.19 -1.09 -13.94
C GLU A 16 11.60 0.16 -13.15
N ALA A 17 11.03 1.31 -13.49
CA ALA A 17 11.32 2.56 -12.79
C ALA A 17 10.80 2.52 -11.34
N THR A 18 9.64 1.92 -11.12
CA THR A 18 9.09 1.72 -9.78
C THR A 18 10.03 0.84 -8.95
N ARG A 19 10.41 -0.31 -9.47
CA ARG A 19 11.32 -1.24 -8.78
C ARG A 19 12.66 -0.58 -8.49
N ALA A 20 13.24 0.12 -9.46
CA ALA A 20 14.51 0.78 -9.30
C ALA A 20 14.48 1.82 -8.18
N TYR A 21 13.40 2.58 -8.08
CA TYR A 21 13.25 3.56 -7.01
C TYR A 21 13.26 2.91 -5.63
N TYR A 22 12.45 1.85 -5.44
CA TYR A 22 12.37 1.17 -4.15
C TYR A 22 13.70 0.47 -3.80
N GLU A 23 14.38 -0.10 -4.76
CA GLU A 23 15.69 -0.74 -4.54
C GLU A 23 16.79 0.29 -4.20
N ALA A 24 16.74 1.48 -4.80
CA ALA A 24 17.70 2.54 -4.54
C ALA A 24 17.54 3.20 -3.17
N HIS A 25 16.41 2.98 -2.53
CA HIS A 25 16.09 3.57 -1.22
C HIS A 25 15.88 2.44 -0.20
N PRO A 26 16.98 1.79 0.27
CA PRO A 26 16.86 0.69 1.23
C PRO A 26 16.24 1.19 2.53
N GLY A 27 15.45 0.30 3.16
CA GLY A 27 14.70 0.65 4.37
C GLY A 27 15.57 0.86 5.60
N PRO A 28 14.95 1.17 6.76
CA PRO A 28 13.49 1.16 6.91
C PRO A 28 12.82 2.44 6.39
N TRP A 29 11.76 2.27 5.66
CA TRP A 29 10.95 3.40 5.19
C TRP A 29 10.06 3.96 6.28
N ILE A 30 9.57 3.08 7.16
CA ILE A 30 8.84 3.49 8.35
C ILE A 30 9.83 3.61 9.50
N THR A 31 10.03 4.82 9.97
CA THR A 31 10.96 5.11 11.08
C THR A 31 10.25 5.25 12.41
N CYS A 32 8.93 5.25 12.43
CA CYS A 32 8.14 5.25 13.65
C CYS A 32 8.36 3.95 14.43
N SER A 33 8.59 4.06 15.73
CA SER A 33 8.83 2.91 16.60
C SER A 33 7.60 2.53 17.44
N CYS A 34 6.41 3.02 17.09
CA CYS A 34 5.18 2.62 17.78
C CYS A 34 4.88 1.14 17.55
N ASP A 35 4.02 0.58 18.39
CA ASP A 35 3.70 -0.85 18.33
C ASP A 35 3.09 -1.25 16.99
N GLY A 36 2.21 -0.42 16.43
CA GLY A 36 1.62 -0.68 15.11
C GLY A 36 2.67 -0.78 14.01
N CYS A 37 3.62 0.15 13.97
CA CYS A 37 4.70 0.14 12.97
C CYS A 37 5.64 -1.06 13.17
N ARG A 38 5.94 -1.41 14.39
CA ARG A 38 6.75 -2.61 14.69
C ARG A 38 6.03 -3.88 14.27
N ASN A 39 4.72 -3.96 14.53
CA ASN A 39 3.91 -5.08 14.10
C ASN A 39 3.86 -5.19 12.58
N PHE A 40 3.64 -4.07 11.89
CA PHE A 40 3.63 -4.03 10.43
C PHE A 40 4.96 -4.55 9.85
N ALA A 41 6.08 -4.09 10.37
CA ALA A 41 7.39 -4.49 9.88
C ALA A 41 7.60 -6.01 9.93
N ARG A 42 7.06 -6.67 10.96
CA ARG A 42 7.14 -8.12 11.08
C ARG A 42 6.08 -8.84 10.23
N ALA A 43 4.84 -8.37 10.28
CA ALA A 43 3.74 -8.99 9.54
C ALA A 43 3.90 -8.86 8.03
N ALA A 44 4.48 -7.77 7.54
CA ALA A 44 4.70 -7.55 6.11
C ALA A 44 5.63 -8.59 5.47
N GLY A 45 6.43 -9.27 6.25
CA GLY A 45 7.25 -10.38 5.75
C GLY A 45 6.49 -11.69 5.57
N LYS A 46 5.23 -11.76 6.00
CA LYS A 46 4.42 -12.98 6.00
C LYS A 46 3.04 -12.76 5.36
N LEU A 47 2.97 -11.86 4.40
CA LEU A 47 1.72 -11.59 3.68
C LEU A 47 1.28 -12.81 2.86
N PRO A 48 -0.03 -12.95 2.58
CA PRO A 48 -0.51 -13.98 1.65
C PRO A 48 0.22 -13.91 0.32
N GLN A 49 0.45 -15.06 -0.32
CA GLN A 49 1.19 -15.12 -1.58
C GLN A 49 0.55 -14.25 -2.66
N ALA A 50 -0.77 -14.20 -2.73
CA ALA A 50 -1.48 -13.36 -3.70
C ALA A 50 -1.12 -11.87 -3.55
N VAL A 51 -0.96 -11.40 -2.31
CA VAL A 51 -0.57 -10.01 -2.02
C VAL A 51 0.88 -9.77 -2.42
N THR A 52 1.78 -10.66 -2.03
CA THR A 52 3.20 -10.56 -2.36
C THR A 52 3.41 -10.57 -3.88
N ASP A 53 2.72 -11.45 -4.59
CA ASP A 53 2.81 -11.54 -6.06
C ASP A 53 2.30 -10.26 -6.72
N PHE A 54 1.20 -9.70 -6.22
CA PHE A 54 0.65 -8.45 -6.73
C PHE A 54 1.66 -7.31 -6.61
N PHE A 55 2.25 -7.13 -5.44
CA PHE A 55 3.25 -6.10 -5.20
C PHE A 55 4.45 -6.28 -6.10
N HIS A 56 4.96 -7.50 -6.20
CA HIS A 56 6.11 -7.82 -7.04
C HIS A 56 5.84 -7.52 -8.51
N THR A 57 4.65 -7.85 -9.00
CA THR A 57 4.24 -7.60 -10.39
C THR A 57 4.28 -6.10 -10.72
N LEU A 58 3.94 -5.24 -9.78
CA LEU A 58 3.96 -3.78 -9.96
C LEU A 58 5.32 -3.14 -9.66
N GLY A 59 6.28 -3.89 -9.18
CA GLY A 59 7.60 -3.36 -8.80
C GLY A 59 7.64 -2.79 -7.40
N LEU A 60 6.63 -3.04 -6.58
CA LEU A 60 6.54 -2.53 -5.22
C LEU A 60 7.18 -3.48 -4.21
N ASP A 61 7.63 -2.91 -3.10
CA ASP A 61 8.09 -3.66 -1.93
C ASP A 61 7.08 -3.43 -0.79
N PRO A 62 6.38 -4.49 -0.32
CA PRO A 62 5.38 -4.33 0.75
C PRO A 62 5.95 -3.75 2.05
N LYS A 63 7.24 -3.87 2.28
CA LYS A 63 7.91 -3.36 3.49
C LYS A 63 8.22 -1.87 3.44
N LYS A 64 7.90 -1.21 2.32
CA LYS A 64 8.26 0.20 2.10
C LYS A 64 7.04 1.06 1.78
N PRO A 65 6.03 1.11 2.66
CA PRO A 65 4.89 2.00 2.44
C PRO A 65 5.31 3.47 2.60
N GLY A 66 4.58 4.36 1.92
CA GLY A 66 4.76 5.79 2.07
C GLY A 66 4.17 6.33 3.36
N GLU A 67 3.14 5.67 3.89
CA GLU A 67 2.49 6.02 5.17
C GLU A 67 1.69 4.82 5.68
N LEU A 68 1.51 4.78 7.00
CA LEU A 68 0.71 3.77 7.69
C LEU A 68 -0.27 4.42 8.67
N MET A 69 -1.47 3.87 8.73
CA MET A 69 -2.53 4.27 9.66
C MET A 69 -3.10 3.03 10.34
N TYR A 70 -3.51 3.19 11.60
CA TYR A 70 -4.09 2.09 12.38
C TYR A 70 -5.48 2.48 12.85
N TYR A 71 -6.43 1.55 12.72
CA TYR A 71 -7.83 1.82 13.03
C TYR A 71 -8.27 1.13 14.30
N GLN A 72 -8.31 -0.20 14.29
CA GLN A 72 -8.79 -0.97 15.44
C GLN A 72 -8.21 -2.36 15.42
N GLY A 73 -7.97 -2.91 16.62
CA GLY A 73 -7.44 -4.24 16.79
C GLY A 73 -8.30 -5.14 17.64
N THR A 74 -7.98 -6.42 17.57
CA THR A 74 -8.39 -7.46 18.51
C THR A 74 -7.12 -8.00 19.16
N PRO A 75 -7.21 -8.94 20.12
CA PRO A 75 -5.98 -9.55 20.65
C PRO A 75 -5.10 -10.22 19.58
N GLU A 76 -5.69 -10.65 18.46
CA GLU A 76 -4.99 -11.37 17.40
C GLU A 76 -4.77 -10.60 16.11
N THR A 77 -5.41 -9.44 15.93
CA THR A 77 -5.34 -8.68 14.67
C THR A 77 -5.26 -7.18 14.88
N LEU A 78 -4.77 -6.49 13.85
CA LEU A 78 -4.81 -5.04 13.77
C LEU A 78 -5.25 -4.62 12.37
N SER A 79 -6.36 -3.89 12.26
CA SER A 79 -6.77 -3.28 11.01
C SER A 79 -6.13 -1.92 10.82
N GLY A 80 -5.80 -1.60 9.59
CA GLY A 80 -5.17 -0.35 9.23
C GLY A 80 -5.11 -0.15 7.74
N GLY A 81 -4.29 0.78 7.31
CA GLY A 81 -4.09 1.08 5.91
C GLY A 81 -2.89 1.98 5.72
N GLY A 82 -2.79 2.51 4.52
CA GLY A 82 -1.70 3.37 4.10
C GLY A 82 -1.64 3.45 2.60
N TRP A 83 -0.46 3.76 2.08
CA TRP A 83 -0.29 3.86 0.63
C TRP A 83 1.15 3.61 0.20
N TYR A 84 1.26 3.34 -1.11
CA TYR A 84 2.51 3.22 -1.84
C TYR A 84 2.43 4.11 -3.07
N HIS A 85 3.56 4.50 -3.63
CA HIS A 85 3.61 5.28 -4.87
C HIS A 85 4.16 4.43 -6.02
N LEU A 86 3.63 4.67 -7.22
CA LEU A 86 4.05 3.97 -8.44
C LEU A 86 4.37 4.97 -9.54
N VAL A 87 5.35 4.62 -10.37
CA VAL A 87 5.65 5.38 -11.58
C VAL A 87 4.67 4.97 -12.68
N GLY A 88 3.92 5.93 -13.20
CA GLY A 88 2.89 5.66 -14.19
C GLY A 88 1.68 6.52 -13.96
N ARG A 89 0.53 6.04 -14.41
CA ARG A 89 -0.73 6.78 -14.31
C ARG A 89 -1.94 5.88 -14.17
N VAL A 90 -2.98 6.41 -13.55
CA VAL A 90 -4.30 5.79 -13.56
C VAL A 90 -4.98 6.23 -14.86
N ALA A 91 -5.47 5.28 -15.66
CA ALA A 91 -6.09 5.60 -16.93
C ALA A 91 -7.38 6.42 -16.73
N GLU A 92 -7.66 7.27 -17.70
CA GLU A 92 -8.84 8.14 -17.68
C GLU A 92 -10.12 7.30 -17.50
N GLY A 93 -11.00 7.79 -16.62
CA GLY A 93 -12.28 7.14 -16.31
C GLY A 93 -12.21 6.10 -15.20
N SER A 94 -11.01 5.67 -14.79
CA SER A 94 -10.83 4.71 -13.69
C SER A 94 -10.87 5.39 -12.32
N SER A 95 -10.32 6.60 -12.25
CA SER A 95 -10.32 7.43 -11.06
C SER A 95 -10.46 8.88 -11.49
N LYS A 96 -11.03 9.72 -10.65
CA LYS A 96 -11.15 11.15 -10.94
C LYS A 96 -9.94 11.90 -10.42
N PRO A 97 -9.33 12.76 -11.24
CA PRO A 97 -8.28 13.64 -10.75
C PRO A 97 -8.81 14.54 -9.63
N GLY A 98 -8.03 14.68 -8.57
CA GLY A 98 -8.40 15.53 -7.45
C GLY A 98 -9.33 14.90 -6.42
N ASP A 99 -9.71 13.64 -6.59
CA ASP A 99 -10.47 12.93 -5.58
C ASP A 99 -9.54 12.47 -4.46
N ASP A 100 -9.88 12.80 -3.22
CA ASP A 100 -9.13 12.38 -2.04
C ASP A 100 -9.38 10.91 -1.69
N GLU A 101 -10.39 10.29 -2.29
CA GLU A 101 -10.82 8.93 -2.00
C GLU A 101 -10.42 7.97 -3.12
N VAL A 102 -10.25 6.72 -2.75
CA VAL A 102 -9.98 5.61 -3.67
C VAL A 102 -11.12 5.42 -4.67
N LEU A 103 -12.31 5.83 -4.30
CA LEU A 103 -13.52 5.76 -5.11
C LEU A 103 -13.49 6.79 -6.26
N PRO A 104 -14.25 6.58 -7.35
CA PRO A 104 -15.44 5.71 -7.40
C PRO A 104 -15.21 4.26 -7.79
N ALA A 105 -14.05 3.85 -8.22
CA ALA A 105 -13.84 2.47 -8.67
C ALA A 105 -13.84 1.44 -7.51
N GLY A 106 -13.66 1.92 -6.26
CA GLY A 106 -13.79 1.09 -5.06
C GLY A 106 -12.53 0.30 -4.70
N TRP A 107 -12.68 -0.56 -3.71
CA TRP A 107 -11.60 -1.42 -3.25
C TRP A 107 -11.56 -2.70 -4.08
N TYR A 108 -10.36 -3.10 -4.44
CA TYR A 108 -10.09 -4.35 -5.14
C TYR A 108 -9.44 -5.33 -4.15
N ASP A 109 -10.10 -6.45 -3.90
CA ASP A 109 -9.62 -7.43 -2.93
C ASP A 109 -8.53 -8.30 -3.53
N LEU A 110 -7.35 -8.30 -2.90
CA LEU A 110 -6.24 -9.17 -3.28
C LEU A 110 -6.30 -10.52 -2.56
N ALA A 111 -6.73 -10.47 -1.32
CA ALA A 111 -6.88 -11.61 -0.44
C ALA A 111 -7.82 -11.24 0.70
N GLU A 112 -8.23 -12.21 1.49
CA GLU A 112 -8.99 -11.92 2.70
C GLU A 112 -8.17 -11.01 3.61
N GLY A 113 -8.76 -9.87 3.98
CA GLY A 113 -8.11 -8.90 4.83
C GLY A 113 -7.06 -8.03 4.15
N PHE A 114 -7.02 -7.98 2.80
CA PHE A 114 -6.13 -7.07 2.09
C PHE A 114 -6.76 -6.57 0.80
N SER A 115 -7.01 -5.26 0.73
CA SER A 115 -7.64 -4.61 -0.42
C SER A 115 -6.84 -3.40 -0.84
N VAL A 116 -6.87 -3.08 -2.13
CA VAL A 116 -6.18 -1.92 -2.69
C VAL A 116 -7.13 -1.06 -3.51
N GLY A 117 -6.78 0.20 -3.64
CA GLY A 117 -7.44 1.13 -4.53
C GLY A 117 -6.42 2.13 -5.05
N PHE A 118 -6.77 2.87 -6.08
CA PHE A 118 -5.82 3.76 -6.75
C PHE A 118 -6.40 5.15 -6.90
N LYS A 119 -5.53 6.15 -6.83
CA LYS A 119 -5.89 7.53 -7.12
C LYS A 119 -4.75 8.26 -7.81
N THR A 120 -5.09 9.32 -8.51
CA THR A 120 -4.13 10.10 -9.31
C THR A 120 -3.20 10.93 -8.42
N GLU A 121 -3.73 11.50 -7.34
CA GLU A 121 -2.95 12.36 -6.46
C GLU A 121 -2.10 11.56 -5.50
N CYS A 122 -0.91 12.10 -5.21
CA CYS A 122 0.04 11.48 -4.30
C CYS A 122 0.20 12.33 -3.04
N ASP A 123 0.05 11.68 -1.88
CA ASP A 123 0.25 12.31 -0.58
C ASP A 123 1.65 12.01 -0.05
N LEU A 124 2.30 12.99 0.56
CA LEU A 124 3.63 12.86 1.15
C LEU A 124 4.65 12.24 0.17
N LEU A 125 4.54 12.61 -1.10
CA LEU A 125 5.43 12.09 -2.15
C LEU A 125 6.85 12.60 -1.94
N PRO A 126 7.87 11.71 -1.95
CA PRO A 126 9.26 12.15 -1.95
C PRO A 126 9.58 13.03 -3.15
N ASP A 127 10.39 14.07 -2.95
CA ASP A 127 10.72 15.05 -4.01
C ASP A 127 11.40 14.41 -5.20
N ASP A 128 12.15 13.34 -4.99
CA ASP A 128 12.91 12.64 -6.03
C ASP A 128 12.14 11.49 -6.69
N PHE A 129 10.86 11.29 -6.32
CA PHE A 129 10.06 10.21 -6.91
C PHE A 129 9.82 10.50 -8.40
N PRO A 130 10.08 9.53 -9.30
CA PRO A 130 9.90 9.74 -10.75
C PRO A 130 8.46 10.07 -11.12
N LYS A 131 8.31 10.92 -12.12
CA LYS A 131 6.99 11.32 -12.63
C LYS A 131 6.84 10.87 -14.10
N PRO A 132 5.61 10.63 -14.56
CA PRO A 132 4.35 10.71 -13.80
C PRO A 132 4.25 9.62 -12.74
N CYS A 133 3.46 9.86 -11.72
CA CYS A 133 3.27 8.92 -10.62
C CYS A 133 1.83 8.97 -10.10
N PHE A 134 1.44 7.93 -9.38
CA PHE A 134 0.12 7.83 -8.77
C PHE A 134 0.23 7.04 -7.46
N GLN A 135 -0.86 6.95 -6.73
CA GLN A 135 -0.88 6.36 -5.40
C GLN A 135 -1.77 5.12 -5.35
N MET A 136 -1.25 4.07 -4.74
CA MET A 136 -2.01 2.88 -4.39
C MET A 136 -2.27 2.93 -2.90
N GLU A 137 -3.54 3.05 -2.53
CA GLU A 137 -3.96 2.94 -1.14
C GLU A 137 -4.31 1.50 -0.82
N PHE A 138 -4.15 1.13 0.44
CA PHE A 138 -4.50 -0.22 0.88
C PHE A 138 -5.20 -0.18 2.23
N GLU A 139 -6.05 -1.17 2.44
CA GLU A 139 -6.63 -1.51 3.74
C GLU A 139 -6.29 -2.96 4.05
N HIS A 140 -5.96 -3.23 5.29
CA HIS A 140 -5.57 -4.57 5.71
C HIS A 140 -6.10 -4.90 7.10
N VAL A 141 -6.20 -6.20 7.35
CA VAL A 141 -6.32 -6.77 8.68
C VAL A 141 -5.12 -7.69 8.85
N MET A 142 -4.12 -7.23 9.58
CA MET A 142 -2.89 -7.99 9.78
C MET A 142 -2.93 -8.76 11.10
N PRO A 143 -2.25 -9.92 11.19
CA PRO A 143 -2.09 -10.58 12.46
C PRO A 143 -1.26 -9.71 13.41
N TRP A 144 -1.63 -9.75 14.69
CA TRP A 144 -0.81 -9.17 15.74
C TRP A 144 0.28 -10.16 16.08
N VAL A 145 1.53 -9.84 15.75
CA VAL A 145 2.67 -10.77 15.85
C VAL A 145 3.68 -10.37 16.92
N LEU A 146 3.45 -9.26 17.60
CA LEU A 146 4.29 -8.85 18.73
C LEU A 146 3.93 -9.65 19.98
N ASN A 147 4.91 -9.80 20.87
CA ASN A 147 4.70 -10.47 22.16
C ASN A 147 3.89 -9.60 23.14
N GLU A 148 4.00 -8.28 23.00
CA GLU A 148 3.25 -7.33 23.83
C GLU A 148 1.78 -7.34 23.45
N PRO A 149 0.85 -7.09 24.40
CA PRO A 149 -0.57 -6.97 24.07
C PRO A 149 -0.83 -5.84 23.06
N ASN A 150 -1.83 -6.03 22.21
CA ASN A 150 -2.22 -5.03 21.20
C ASN A 150 -2.86 -3.83 21.91
N PRO A 151 -2.27 -2.61 21.83
CA PRO A 151 -2.83 -1.42 22.47
C PRO A 151 -3.96 -0.76 21.68
N TYR A 152 -4.27 -1.23 20.47
CA TYR A 152 -5.26 -0.63 19.58
C TYR A 152 -6.66 -1.24 19.72
N ILE A 153 -6.94 -1.83 20.87
CA ILE A 153 -8.26 -2.37 21.17
C ILE A 153 -9.08 -1.26 21.82
N TYR A 154 -10.10 -0.80 21.13
CA TYR A 154 -10.99 0.24 21.60
C TYR A 154 -12.36 -0.34 21.94
N GLU A 155 -12.89 0.09 23.07
CA GLU A 155 -14.21 -0.34 23.52
C GLU A 155 -15.29 0.71 23.20
#